data_e7fdfb29c2d0ddae65ca668988166aa6
#
_entry.id   e7fdfb29c2d0ddae65ca668988166aa6
#
_cell.length_a   1.000
_cell.length_b   1.000
_cell.length_c   1.000
_cell.angle_alpha   90.00
_cell.angle_beta   90.00
_cell.angle_gamma   90.00
#
_symmetry.space_group_name_H-M   'P 1'
#
loop_
_entity.id
_entity.type
_entity.pdbx_description
1 polymer ?
#
loop_
_entity_poly.entity_id
_entity_poly.type
_entity_poly.pdbx_seq_one_letter_code
_entity_poly.pdbx_strand_id
1 'polypeptide(L)'
;MYGAIREQMDLLDEYGIKYDVCPGVSAVFGAAASLACEYTLPDVTQTLILTRAEGKTPVPEKENLRSLAAHRASLVLYLSSGLARKVRQELLIGGYAEDTPVAVVYKATWPEEKIIRTTLAKLPEDMEAAGITKTALIIVSPALGSIYEKSKLYDAAFATEYRGATEIALPAGIRRVLLITCSVRGYATMQKLAKKLENISGAEIIAKVKCEALPEVSMKETVKACVDEYFEQVDAIVFVTASGIAVRSVAEHLTHKSKDPAIVCMDECSKHVISLVSGHAGGANALTQMLADVMWATPVITTATDVEGQFSIDDYAREHNLVVTDWAKAKAISAEVLATGAKPVWVDEAEVSQEEEKNACGNRIDVRRLKIGSYQVIVTPRDILPDEKMLQLVPLCIVAGIGCKKGTSSDKIEHAVQDAFAKAGLRMEALCAVASIDLKKEEAGLLEFCETRKVPFEAYTAEELQAVSGTFSASEFVTGVTGVDNVCERSAVKYASEHGANDGELLLRKQAQDGVTVALAYVGVASGK
;
A
#
# COMPACT_ATOMS: atom_id res chain seq x y z
N MET A 1 -17.08 12.35 41.39
CA MET A 1 -17.81 11.13 41.76
C MET A 1 -17.55 10.85 43.23
N TYR A 2 -18.57 10.41 43.97
CA TYR A 2 -18.53 10.05 45.40
C TYR A 2 -18.01 11.14 46.34
N GLY A 3 -18.25 12.42 46.02
CA GLY A 3 -17.73 13.57 46.76
C GLY A 3 -18.74 14.31 47.64
N ALA A 4 -19.98 13.79 47.83
CA ALA A 4 -21.08 14.39 48.62
C ALA A 4 -21.39 15.87 48.21
N ILE A 5 -21.04 16.30 47.02
CA ILE A 5 -21.24 17.68 46.54
C ILE A 5 -22.73 18.03 46.45
N ARG A 6 -23.59 17.04 46.18
CA ARG A 6 -25.04 17.25 46.11
C ARG A 6 -25.61 17.78 47.40
N GLU A 7 -25.21 17.21 48.52
CA GLU A 7 -25.65 17.63 49.86
C GLU A 7 -25.22 19.08 50.16
N GLN A 8 -24.03 19.48 49.71
CA GLN A 8 -23.56 20.86 49.86
C GLN A 8 -24.34 21.84 48.96
N MET A 9 -24.64 21.43 47.73
CA MET A 9 -25.43 22.23 46.81
C MET A 9 -26.87 22.42 47.34
N ASP A 10 -27.49 21.33 47.81
CA ASP A 10 -28.87 21.39 48.40
C ASP A 10 -28.94 22.36 49.59
N LEU A 11 -27.90 22.38 50.46
CA LEU A 11 -27.84 23.28 51.57
C LEU A 11 -27.63 24.76 51.13
N LEU A 12 -26.78 25.00 50.13
CA LEU A 12 -26.57 26.33 49.56
C LEU A 12 -27.84 26.85 48.89
N ASP A 13 -28.56 25.97 48.20
CA ASP A 13 -29.87 26.29 47.58
C ASP A 13 -30.92 26.67 48.65
N GLU A 14 -30.97 25.93 49.75
CA GLU A 14 -31.87 26.23 50.88
C GLU A 14 -31.62 27.60 51.50
N TYR A 15 -30.35 28.01 51.57
CA TYR A 15 -29.97 29.34 52.05
C TYR A 15 -29.94 30.42 50.96
N GLY A 16 -30.31 30.12 49.74
CA GLY A 16 -30.32 31.09 48.63
C GLY A 16 -28.92 31.60 48.24
N ILE A 17 -27.86 30.84 48.57
CA ILE A 17 -26.48 31.21 48.28
C ILE A 17 -26.12 30.72 46.86
N LYS A 18 -25.75 31.68 45.99
CA LYS A 18 -25.26 31.35 44.65
C LYS A 18 -23.89 30.64 44.72
N TYR A 19 -23.72 29.65 43.90
CA TYR A 19 -22.44 28.89 43.78
C TYR A 19 -22.15 28.53 42.34
N ASP A 20 -20.90 28.24 42.04
CA ASP A 20 -20.41 27.70 40.77
C ASP A 20 -19.73 26.37 40.99
N VAL A 21 -19.88 25.45 40.04
CA VAL A 21 -19.20 24.15 40.05
C VAL A 21 -18.07 24.17 39.05
N CYS A 22 -16.84 24.20 39.52
CA CYS A 22 -15.66 24.12 38.66
C CYS A 22 -15.48 22.70 38.11
N PRO A 23 -15.34 22.51 36.79
CA PRO A 23 -14.98 21.22 36.20
C PRO A 23 -13.65 20.74 36.71
N GLY A 24 -13.51 19.42 36.96
CA GLY A 24 -12.27 18.81 37.37
C GLY A 24 -12.04 17.46 36.72
N VAL A 25 -10.76 17.04 36.63
CA VAL A 25 -10.38 15.74 36.10
C VAL A 25 -10.52 14.70 37.19
N SER A 26 -11.36 13.69 36.95
CA SER A 26 -11.56 12.59 37.90
C SER A 26 -10.34 11.65 37.91
N ALA A 27 -10.08 11.03 39.07
CA ALA A 27 -8.99 10.05 39.26
C ALA A 27 -8.99 8.90 38.23
N VAL A 28 -10.13 8.56 37.64
CA VAL A 28 -10.21 7.55 36.57
C VAL A 28 -9.37 7.96 35.36
N PHE A 29 -9.42 9.21 34.95
CA PHE A 29 -8.64 9.71 33.81
C PHE A 29 -7.18 9.94 34.18
N GLY A 30 -6.88 10.34 35.43
CA GLY A 30 -5.53 10.37 35.96
C GLY A 30 -4.88 8.96 35.93
N ALA A 31 -5.62 7.94 36.34
CA ALA A 31 -5.14 6.56 36.28
C ALA A 31 -4.91 6.05 34.84
N ALA A 32 -5.78 6.43 33.88
CA ALA A 32 -5.58 6.12 32.47
C ALA A 32 -4.29 6.74 31.93
N ALA A 33 -4.02 8.00 32.28
CA ALA A 33 -2.77 8.67 31.90
C ALA A 33 -1.54 8.00 32.50
N SER A 34 -1.57 7.67 33.81
CA SER A 34 -0.47 6.96 34.49
C SER A 34 -0.23 5.56 33.91
N LEU A 35 -1.28 4.89 33.44
CA LEU A 35 -1.21 3.57 32.79
C LEU A 35 -0.82 3.64 31.31
N ALA A 36 -0.87 4.83 30.70
CA ALA A 36 -0.76 5.04 29.25
C ALA A 36 -1.73 4.12 28.46
N CYS A 37 -3.00 4.06 28.89
CA CYS A 37 -3.99 3.19 28.31
C CYS A 37 -5.30 3.91 27.99
N GLU A 38 -6.02 3.36 27.01
CA GLU A 38 -7.42 3.65 26.73
C GLU A 38 -8.30 2.58 27.35
N TYR A 39 -9.44 2.97 27.93
CA TYR A 39 -10.36 2.02 28.57
C TYR A 39 -11.27 1.29 27.59
N THR A 40 -11.38 1.80 26.37
CA THR A 40 -12.23 1.25 25.32
C THR A 40 -11.39 0.96 24.08
N LEU A 41 -11.47 -0.27 23.59
CA LEU A 41 -10.77 -0.70 22.37
C LEU A 41 -11.74 -1.41 21.43
N PRO A 42 -11.63 -1.21 20.11
CA PRO A 42 -12.41 -1.95 19.12
C PRO A 42 -12.30 -3.46 19.35
N ASP A 43 -13.43 -4.16 19.21
CA ASP A 43 -13.57 -5.62 19.33
C ASP A 43 -13.15 -6.24 20.69
N VAL A 44 -12.75 -5.40 21.65
CA VAL A 44 -12.41 -5.82 23.03
C VAL A 44 -13.48 -5.36 24.02
N THR A 45 -13.68 -4.06 24.14
CA THR A 45 -14.73 -3.46 24.97
C THR A 45 -14.97 -2.00 24.54
N GLN A 46 -16.24 -1.62 24.44
CA GLN A 46 -16.68 -0.26 24.08
C GLN A 46 -17.35 0.48 25.24
N THR A 47 -17.37 -0.16 26.41
CA THR A 47 -18.11 0.35 27.58
C THR A 47 -17.16 0.49 28.77
N LEU A 48 -17.25 1.64 29.44
CA LEU A 48 -16.56 1.90 30.71
C LEU A 48 -17.61 2.05 31.84
N ILE A 49 -17.53 1.21 32.85
CA ILE A 49 -18.40 1.24 34.03
C ILE A 49 -17.60 1.78 35.22
N LEU A 50 -18.04 2.92 35.76
CA LEU A 50 -17.48 3.53 36.96
C LEU A 50 -18.38 3.20 38.14
N THR A 51 -17.88 2.42 39.12
CA THR A 51 -18.67 1.94 40.25
C THR A 51 -17.83 1.79 41.50
N ARG A 52 -18.41 1.18 42.52
CA ARG A 52 -17.74 0.76 43.75
C ARG A 52 -18.26 -0.62 44.22
N ALA A 53 -17.45 -1.32 44.94
CA ALA A 53 -17.95 -2.49 45.69
C ALA A 53 -18.83 -2.06 46.88
N GLU A 54 -19.82 -2.86 47.17
CA GLU A 54 -20.58 -2.69 48.39
C GLU A 54 -19.69 -2.95 49.62
N GLY A 55 -19.59 -1.94 50.48
CA GLY A 55 -18.83 -1.96 51.72
C GLY A 55 -19.73 -1.72 52.92
N LYS A 56 -19.40 -0.70 53.74
CA LYS A 56 -20.22 -0.30 54.88
C LYS A 56 -21.58 0.30 54.49
N THR A 57 -21.68 0.85 53.27
CA THR A 57 -22.92 1.38 52.72
C THR A 57 -23.39 0.47 51.59
N PRO A 58 -24.70 0.21 51.48
CA PRO A 58 -25.23 -0.66 50.44
C PRO A 58 -25.12 -0.02 49.06
N VAL A 59 -25.21 -0.84 48.03
CA VAL A 59 -25.46 -0.41 46.63
C VAL A 59 -26.81 -0.96 46.19
N PRO A 60 -27.51 -0.30 45.24
CA PRO A 60 -28.74 -0.86 44.70
C PRO A 60 -28.52 -2.26 44.14
N GLU A 61 -29.48 -3.16 44.34
CA GLU A 61 -29.36 -4.58 43.97
C GLU A 61 -28.97 -4.77 42.50
N LYS A 62 -29.52 -3.96 41.60
CA LYS A 62 -29.24 -3.99 40.16
C LYS A 62 -27.83 -3.50 39.80
N GLU A 63 -27.17 -2.79 40.71
CA GLU A 63 -25.83 -2.19 40.52
C GLU A 63 -24.75 -2.93 41.31
N ASN A 64 -25.06 -4.12 41.88
CA ASN A 64 -24.05 -4.93 42.54
C ASN A 64 -22.97 -5.39 41.54
N LEU A 65 -21.76 -5.64 42.04
CA LEU A 65 -20.61 -5.97 41.20
C LEU A 65 -20.83 -7.20 40.33
N ARG A 66 -21.56 -8.21 40.84
CA ARG A 66 -21.86 -9.42 40.08
C ARG A 66 -22.75 -9.13 38.87
N SER A 67 -23.77 -8.29 39.02
CA SER A 67 -24.65 -7.89 37.93
C SER A 67 -23.91 -7.07 36.88
N LEU A 68 -23.07 -6.12 37.30
CA LEU A 68 -22.24 -5.29 36.38
C LEU A 68 -21.17 -6.12 35.68
N ALA A 69 -20.62 -7.13 36.35
CA ALA A 69 -19.61 -8.03 35.78
C ALA A 69 -20.12 -8.85 34.58
N ALA A 70 -21.42 -9.10 34.50
CA ALA A 70 -22.02 -9.83 33.38
C ALA A 70 -21.79 -9.13 32.00
N HIS A 71 -21.57 -7.82 31.98
CA HIS A 71 -21.24 -7.08 30.79
C HIS A 71 -19.80 -7.28 30.28
N ARG A 72 -18.88 -7.79 31.11
CA ARG A 72 -17.44 -7.97 30.80
C ARG A 72 -16.77 -6.72 30.22
N ALA A 73 -17.31 -5.55 30.57
CA ALA A 73 -16.82 -4.25 30.13
C ALA A 73 -15.57 -3.81 30.90
N SER A 74 -14.97 -2.69 30.55
CA SER A 74 -13.98 -2.06 31.42
C SER A 74 -14.64 -1.58 32.71
N LEU A 75 -14.13 -1.99 33.86
CA LEU A 75 -14.60 -1.59 35.19
C LEU A 75 -13.54 -0.78 35.91
N VAL A 76 -13.93 0.38 36.48
CA VAL A 76 -13.07 1.15 37.39
C VAL A 76 -13.77 1.28 38.73
N LEU A 77 -13.15 0.73 39.76
CA LEU A 77 -13.70 0.59 41.11
C LEU A 77 -13.12 1.66 42.02
N TYR A 78 -13.99 2.58 42.46
CA TYR A 78 -13.71 3.56 43.51
C TYR A 78 -13.94 2.96 44.88
N LEU A 79 -13.35 3.51 45.94
CA LEU A 79 -13.59 3.19 47.32
C LEU A 79 -13.55 1.70 47.67
N SER A 80 -12.88 0.89 46.85
CA SER A 80 -12.89 -0.58 46.93
C SER A 80 -11.55 -1.20 47.27
N SER A 81 -10.52 -0.40 47.53
CA SER A 81 -9.15 -0.88 47.77
C SER A 81 -9.03 -1.83 48.97
N GLY A 82 -9.81 -1.60 50.01
CA GLY A 82 -9.87 -2.50 51.20
C GLY A 82 -10.74 -3.75 51.00
N LEU A 83 -11.33 -3.95 49.83
CA LEU A 83 -12.29 -5.01 49.53
C LEU A 83 -11.81 -5.95 48.40
N ALA A 84 -10.51 -6.02 48.14
CA ALA A 84 -9.95 -6.73 46.99
C ALA A 84 -10.40 -8.20 46.90
N ARG A 85 -10.49 -8.92 48.00
CA ARG A 85 -10.99 -10.32 48.05
C ARG A 85 -12.45 -10.42 47.62
N LYS A 86 -13.32 -9.51 48.13
CA LYS A 86 -14.73 -9.42 47.71
C LYS A 86 -14.86 -9.05 46.24
N VAL A 87 -14.08 -8.07 45.77
CA VAL A 87 -14.04 -7.66 44.37
C VAL A 87 -13.71 -8.84 43.47
N ARG A 88 -12.61 -9.56 43.72
CA ARG A 88 -12.26 -10.77 42.97
C ARG A 88 -13.41 -11.77 42.93
N GLN A 89 -13.98 -12.13 44.08
CA GLN A 89 -15.04 -13.12 44.17
C GLN A 89 -16.29 -12.72 43.35
N GLU A 90 -16.77 -11.49 43.50
CA GLU A 90 -17.96 -11.02 42.80
C GLU A 90 -17.77 -10.94 41.31
N LEU A 91 -16.58 -10.50 40.82
CA LEU A 91 -16.27 -10.42 39.43
C LEU A 91 -16.12 -11.78 38.76
N LEU A 92 -15.51 -12.78 39.45
CA LEU A 92 -15.43 -14.16 38.94
C LEU A 92 -16.82 -14.78 38.81
N ILE A 93 -17.68 -14.64 39.85
CA ILE A 93 -19.07 -15.13 39.80
C ILE A 93 -19.85 -14.43 38.68
N GLY A 94 -19.59 -13.14 38.43
CA GLY A 94 -20.23 -12.34 37.39
C GLY A 94 -19.73 -12.63 35.96
N GLY A 95 -18.69 -13.48 35.80
CA GLY A 95 -18.27 -14.00 34.51
C GLY A 95 -16.94 -13.46 33.97
N TYR A 96 -16.15 -12.71 34.75
CA TYR A 96 -14.76 -12.42 34.37
C TYR A 96 -13.89 -13.66 34.54
N ALA A 97 -12.89 -13.82 33.69
CA ALA A 97 -11.91 -14.89 33.80
C ALA A 97 -10.83 -14.57 34.86
N GLU A 98 -10.20 -15.61 35.42
CA GLU A 98 -9.14 -15.46 36.41
C GLU A 98 -7.92 -14.71 35.91
N ASP A 99 -7.61 -14.84 34.61
CA ASP A 99 -6.50 -14.22 33.92
C ASP A 99 -6.84 -12.82 33.39
N THR A 100 -8.07 -12.32 33.64
CA THR A 100 -8.45 -10.96 33.22
C THR A 100 -7.45 -9.94 33.75
N PRO A 101 -6.88 -9.07 32.88
CA PRO A 101 -5.92 -8.06 33.29
C PRO A 101 -6.51 -7.08 34.30
N VAL A 102 -5.74 -6.77 35.32
CA VAL A 102 -6.08 -5.79 36.36
C VAL A 102 -4.93 -4.82 36.57
N ALA A 103 -5.24 -3.54 36.70
CA ALA A 103 -4.31 -2.54 37.18
C ALA A 103 -4.83 -1.90 38.48
N VAL A 104 -3.92 -1.67 39.41
CA VAL A 104 -4.22 -0.89 40.63
C VAL A 104 -3.35 0.35 40.61
N VAL A 105 -3.98 1.54 40.62
CA VAL A 105 -3.26 2.81 40.65
C VAL A 105 -3.51 3.51 41.97
N TYR A 106 -2.47 3.51 42.81
CA TYR A 106 -2.46 4.18 44.10
C TYR A 106 -2.00 5.60 43.94
N LYS A 107 -2.73 6.58 44.48
CA LYS A 107 -2.42 8.00 44.43
C LYS A 107 -2.03 8.48 43.00
N ALA A 108 -2.88 8.20 42.00
CA ALA A 108 -2.66 8.63 40.62
C ALA A 108 -2.25 10.11 40.56
N THR A 109 -1.16 10.42 39.84
CA THR A 109 -0.58 11.76 39.66
C THR A 109 0.08 12.41 40.88
N TRP A 110 0.16 11.70 41.99
CA TRP A 110 0.87 12.19 43.19
C TRP A 110 2.34 11.72 43.18
N PRO A 111 3.25 12.40 43.93
CA PRO A 111 4.64 11.97 44.01
C PRO A 111 4.85 10.53 44.49
N GLU A 112 3.91 10.02 45.31
CA GLU A 112 3.96 8.66 45.84
C GLU A 112 3.14 7.66 45.02
N GLU A 113 2.84 7.98 43.77
CA GLU A 113 2.11 7.07 42.86
C GLU A 113 2.78 5.69 42.80
N LYS A 114 1.92 4.64 42.87
CA LYS A 114 2.35 3.26 42.61
C LYS A 114 1.37 2.58 41.70
N ILE A 115 1.89 1.84 40.70
CA ILE A 115 1.10 1.06 39.76
C ILE A 115 1.41 -0.42 39.95
N ILE A 116 0.36 -1.22 40.13
CA ILE A 116 0.42 -2.68 40.12
C ILE A 116 -0.30 -3.15 38.86
N ARG A 117 0.37 -3.96 38.04
CA ARG A 117 -0.24 -4.69 36.91
C ARG A 117 -0.28 -6.16 37.29
N THR A 118 -1.48 -6.74 37.30
CA THR A 118 -1.74 -8.11 37.79
C THR A 118 -2.90 -8.73 37.01
N THR A 119 -3.39 -9.88 37.51
CA THR A 119 -4.61 -10.54 37.03
C THR A 119 -5.66 -10.54 38.13
N LEU A 120 -6.92 -10.79 37.73
CA LEU A 120 -8.03 -10.87 38.71
C LEU A 120 -7.77 -11.93 39.79
N ALA A 121 -7.17 -13.07 39.43
CA ALA A 121 -6.81 -14.12 40.36
C ALA A 121 -5.85 -13.64 41.46
N LYS A 122 -4.86 -12.83 41.13
CA LYS A 122 -3.77 -12.38 42.01
C LYS A 122 -4.02 -11.03 42.68
N LEU A 123 -5.12 -10.35 42.34
CA LEU A 123 -5.42 -9.00 42.82
C LEU A 123 -5.32 -8.81 44.32
N PRO A 124 -5.92 -9.69 45.19
CA PRO A 124 -5.85 -9.48 46.62
C PRO A 124 -4.46 -9.63 47.21
N GLU A 125 -3.71 -10.63 46.75
CA GLU A 125 -2.36 -10.95 47.22
C GLU A 125 -1.37 -9.84 46.85
N ASP A 126 -1.45 -9.32 45.63
CA ASP A 126 -0.56 -8.26 45.16
C ASP A 126 -0.86 -6.91 45.82
N MET A 127 -2.13 -6.60 46.11
CA MET A 127 -2.50 -5.41 46.84
C MET A 127 -2.06 -5.50 48.33
N GLU A 128 -2.15 -6.67 48.94
CA GLU A 128 -1.70 -6.93 50.30
C GLU A 128 -0.16 -6.79 50.40
N ALA A 129 0.58 -7.39 49.45
CA ALA A 129 2.03 -7.28 49.37
C ALA A 129 2.52 -5.83 49.19
N ALA A 130 1.76 -5.03 48.46
CA ALA A 130 2.05 -3.62 48.27
C ALA A 130 1.58 -2.70 49.41
N GLY A 131 0.83 -3.21 50.38
CA GLY A 131 0.28 -2.46 51.50
C GLY A 131 -0.81 -1.45 51.11
N ILE A 132 -1.51 -1.68 49.99
CA ILE A 132 -2.52 -0.77 49.46
C ILE A 132 -3.91 -1.13 49.98
N THR A 133 -4.44 -0.32 50.87
CA THR A 133 -5.77 -0.51 51.49
C THR A 133 -6.74 0.65 51.27
N LYS A 134 -6.25 1.80 50.76
CA LYS A 134 -7.02 3.01 50.54
C LYS A 134 -6.35 3.87 49.43
N THR A 135 -7.07 4.88 48.94
CA THR A 135 -6.56 5.88 47.98
C THR A 135 -6.04 5.25 46.68
N ALA A 136 -6.68 4.17 46.23
CA ALA A 136 -6.35 3.54 44.96
C ALA A 136 -7.60 3.24 44.16
N LEU A 137 -7.45 3.21 42.85
CA LEU A 137 -8.43 2.69 41.90
C LEU A 137 -8.04 1.29 41.49
N ILE A 138 -9.02 0.39 41.41
CA ILE A 138 -8.88 -0.93 40.82
C ILE A 138 -9.51 -0.89 39.45
N ILE A 139 -8.74 -1.15 38.40
CA ILE A 139 -9.17 -1.16 36.99
C ILE A 139 -9.12 -2.61 36.54
N VAL A 140 -10.28 -3.17 36.17
CA VAL A 140 -10.42 -4.52 35.63
C VAL A 140 -10.88 -4.40 34.19
N SER A 141 -10.04 -4.74 33.24
CA SER A 141 -10.38 -4.55 31.84
C SER A 141 -9.58 -5.46 30.92
N PRO A 142 -10.26 -6.11 29.96
CA PRO A 142 -9.57 -6.76 28.83
C PRO A 142 -8.72 -5.78 28.00
N ALA A 143 -9.07 -4.49 27.99
CA ALA A 143 -8.32 -3.44 27.27
C ALA A 143 -6.92 -3.16 27.85
N LEU A 144 -6.61 -3.62 29.06
CA LEU A 144 -5.25 -3.56 29.63
C LEU A 144 -4.30 -4.60 29.02
N GLY A 145 -4.81 -5.55 28.24
CA GLY A 145 -4.02 -6.52 27.48
C GLY A 145 -3.36 -5.91 26.25
N SER A 146 -2.47 -6.68 25.62
CA SER A 146 -1.70 -6.23 24.44
C SER A 146 -2.31 -6.60 23.09
N ILE A 147 -3.43 -7.33 23.06
CA ILE A 147 -4.07 -7.82 21.83
C ILE A 147 -5.37 -7.05 21.61
N TYR A 148 -5.37 -6.20 20.58
CA TYR A 148 -6.56 -5.46 20.15
C TYR A 148 -6.49 -5.14 18.66
N GLU A 149 -7.64 -4.93 18.02
CA GLU A 149 -7.72 -4.36 16.67
C GLU A 149 -7.72 -2.83 16.73
N LYS A 150 -7.03 -2.21 15.77
CA LYS A 150 -6.97 -0.75 15.71
C LYS A 150 -8.30 -0.17 15.22
N SER A 151 -8.63 1.04 15.65
CA SER A 151 -9.87 1.71 15.28
C SER A 151 -9.92 1.99 13.77
N LYS A 152 -10.97 1.49 13.10
CA LYS A 152 -11.24 1.78 11.68
C LYS A 152 -11.40 3.28 11.39
N LEU A 153 -11.84 4.06 12.37
CA LEU A 153 -12.04 5.52 12.23
C LEU A 153 -10.76 6.25 11.82
N TYR A 154 -9.61 5.75 12.24
CA TYR A 154 -8.29 6.32 11.94
C TYR A 154 -7.59 5.59 10.78
N ASP A 155 -8.22 4.58 10.19
CA ASP A 155 -7.72 3.91 8.99
C ASP A 155 -7.78 4.89 7.80
N ALA A 156 -6.68 5.00 7.04
CA ALA A 156 -6.60 5.87 5.88
C ALA A 156 -7.62 5.49 4.79
N ALA A 157 -7.98 4.21 4.69
CA ALA A 157 -8.97 3.69 3.77
C ALA A 157 -10.43 3.93 4.24
N PHE A 158 -10.65 4.48 5.45
CA PHE A 158 -11.98 4.74 5.97
C PHE A 158 -12.38 6.20 5.78
N ALA A 159 -13.44 6.45 4.99
CA ALA A 159 -13.99 7.78 4.80
C ALA A 159 -14.77 8.22 6.05
N THR A 160 -14.57 9.47 6.47
CA THR A 160 -15.36 10.14 7.51
C THR A 160 -16.03 11.38 6.93
N GLU A 161 -16.95 12.02 7.65
CA GLU A 161 -17.54 13.30 7.23
C GLU A 161 -16.50 14.41 6.97
N TYR A 162 -15.30 14.28 7.58
CA TYR A 162 -14.22 15.28 7.54
C TYR A 162 -13.02 14.84 6.69
N ARG A 163 -12.97 13.59 6.27
CA ARG A 163 -11.84 13.02 5.51
C ARG A 163 -12.34 11.96 4.53
N GLY A 164 -12.11 12.16 3.23
CA GLY A 164 -12.28 11.11 2.22
C GLY A 164 -11.38 9.91 2.49
N ALA A 165 -11.79 8.74 2.06
CA ALA A 165 -10.89 7.58 2.05
C ALA A 165 -9.70 7.87 1.16
N THR A 166 -8.50 7.58 1.63
CA THR A 166 -7.31 7.55 0.76
C THR A 166 -7.40 6.28 -0.06
N GLU A 167 -7.44 6.41 -1.37
CA GLU A 167 -7.38 5.27 -2.27
C GLU A 167 -6.01 4.59 -2.12
N ILE A 168 -6.01 3.36 -1.62
CA ILE A 168 -4.79 2.57 -1.49
C ILE A 168 -4.57 1.91 -2.85
N ALA A 169 -3.44 2.20 -3.47
CA ALA A 169 -3.02 1.61 -4.72
C ALA A 169 -1.68 0.90 -4.54
N LEU A 170 -1.45 -0.15 -5.32
CA LEU A 170 -0.11 -0.73 -5.42
C LEU A 170 0.85 0.32 -6.03
N PRO A 171 2.13 0.32 -5.63
CA PRO A 171 3.11 1.19 -6.26
C PRO A 171 3.16 1.00 -7.78
N ALA A 172 3.45 2.06 -8.51
CA ALA A 172 3.57 2.01 -9.97
C ALA A 172 4.52 0.89 -10.41
N GLY A 173 4.13 0.12 -11.42
CA GLY A 173 4.87 -1.03 -11.94
C GLY A 173 4.63 -2.34 -11.18
N ILE A 174 3.91 -2.35 -10.06
CA ILE A 174 3.57 -3.56 -9.31
C ILE A 174 2.09 -3.88 -9.54
N ARG A 175 1.80 -5.04 -10.11
CA ARG A 175 0.44 -5.56 -10.33
C ARG A 175 0.28 -6.98 -9.80
N ARG A 176 1.31 -7.81 -9.95
CA ARG A 176 1.29 -9.22 -9.61
C ARG A 176 2.17 -9.47 -8.40
N VAL A 177 1.56 -9.88 -7.27
CA VAL A 177 2.24 -10.00 -5.99
C VAL A 177 2.14 -11.43 -5.48
N LEU A 178 3.29 -12.06 -5.21
CA LEU A 178 3.38 -13.37 -4.57
C LEU A 178 3.56 -13.20 -3.06
N LEU A 179 2.66 -13.76 -2.27
CA LEU A 179 2.74 -13.83 -0.82
C LEU A 179 3.20 -15.22 -0.39
N ILE A 180 4.24 -15.33 0.43
CA ILE A 180 4.78 -16.62 0.92
C ILE A 180 4.86 -16.61 2.44
N THR A 181 4.42 -17.71 3.07
CA THR A 181 4.59 -17.93 4.52
C THR A 181 4.93 -19.37 4.86
N CYS A 182 5.52 -19.59 6.07
CA CYS A 182 6.01 -20.89 6.52
C CYS A 182 5.46 -21.34 7.88
N SER A 183 4.48 -20.62 8.45
CA SER A 183 3.95 -20.93 9.78
C SER A 183 2.45 -20.68 9.89
N VAL A 184 1.82 -21.27 10.91
CA VAL A 184 0.39 -21.04 11.22
C VAL A 184 0.10 -19.56 11.49
N ARG A 185 0.98 -18.88 12.23
CA ARG A 185 0.81 -17.47 12.57
C ARG A 185 1.01 -16.58 11.34
N GLY A 186 2.05 -16.86 10.57
CA GLY A 186 2.31 -16.19 9.30
C GLY A 186 1.15 -16.37 8.31
N TYR A 187 0.50 -17.54 8.29
CA TYR A 187 -0.67 -17.79 7.46
C TYR A 187 -1.85 -16.88 7.84
N ALA A 188 -2.16 -16.75 9.12
CA ALA A 188 -3.21 -15.85 9.57
C ALA A 188 -2.92 -14.38 9.19
N THR A 189 -1.66 -13.95 9.33
CA THR A 189 -1.21 -12.61 8.92
C THR A 189 -1.27 -12.42 7.41
N MET A 190 -0.83 -13.41 6.62
CA MET A 190 -0.88 -13.39 5.17
C MET A 190 -2.33 -13.32 4.65
N GLN A 191 -3.28 -14.05 5.26
CA GLN A 191 -4.69 -13.98 4.89
C GLN A 191 -5.28 -12.58 5.12
N LYS A 192 -4.93 -11.93 6.26
CA LYS A 192 -5.36 -10.55 6.51
C LYS A 192 -4.80 -9.58 5.47
N LEU A 193 -3.53 -9.74 5.11
CA LEU A 193 -2.88 -8.94 4.08
C LEU A 193 -3.53 -9.18 2.71
N ALA A 194 -3.66 -10.44 2.28
CA ALA A 194 -4.27 -10.79 0.99
C ALA A 194 -5.66 -10.16 0.83
N LYS A 195 -6.51 -10.29 1.86
CA LYS A 195 -7.86 -9.68 1.86
C LYS A 195 -7.85 -8.16 1.71
N LYS A 196 -6.84 -7.47 2.27
CA LYS A 196 -6.70 -6.02 2.12
C LYS A 196 -6.21 -5.64 0.71
N LEU A 197 -5.32 -6.44 0.13
CA LEU A 197 -4.77 -6.22 -1.22
C LEU A 197 -5.77 -6.58 -2.32
N GLU A 198 -6.63 -7.58 -2.14
CA GLU A 198 -7.70 -7.96 -3.09
C GLU A 198 -8.70 -6.82 -3.38
N ASN A 199 -8.85 -5.88 -2.45
CA ASN A 199 -9.70 -4.71 -2.63
C ASN A 199 -9.03 -3.60 -3.49
N ILE A 200 -7.75 -3.77 -3.86
CA ILE A 200 -7.01 -2.81 -4.70
C ILE A 200 -7.26 -3.15 -6.17
N SER A 201 -7.79 -2.20 -6.93
CA SER A 201 -8.09 -2.38 -8.35
C SER A 201 -6.83 -2.77 -9.14
N GLY A 202 -6.92 -3.83 -9.95
CA GLY A 202 -5.84 -4.29 -10.81
C GLY A 202 -4.72 -5.07 -10.13
N ALA A 203 -4.87 -5.44 -8.85
CA ALA A 203 -3.92 -6.30 -8.14
C ALA A 203 -4.23 -7.78 -8.37
N GLU A 204 -3.23 -8.56 -8.78
CA GLU A 204 -3.28 -10.03 -8.80
C GLU A 204 -2.46 -10.57 -7.63
N ILE A 205 -3.13 -11.25 -6.69
CA ILE A 205 -2.49 -11.75 -5.47
C ILE A 205 -2.40 -13.27 -5.52
N ILE A 206 -1.19 -13.80 -5.44
CA ILE A 206 -0.89 -15.23 -5.39
C ILE A 206 -0.41 -15.57 -3.98
N ALA A 207 -1.13 -16.40 -3.25
CA ALA A 207 -0.78 -16.79 -1.89
C ALA A 207 -0.26 -18.24 -1.83
N LYS A 208 0.92 -18.46 -1.25
CA LYS A 208 1.56 -19.77 -1.10
C LYS A 208 1.97 -20.02 0.35
N VAL A 209 1.69 -21.22 0.83
CA VAL A 209 1.97 -21.63 2.22
C VAL A 209 2.84 -22.87 2.23
N LYS A 210 3.90 -22.89 3.04
CA LYS A 210 4.69 -24.08 3.33
C LYS A 210 4.69 -24.35 4.83
N CYS A 211 3.70 -25.09 5.31
CA CYS A 211 3.54 -25.35 6.75
C CYS A 211 2.97 -26.74 6.99
N GLU A 212 3.72 -27.60 7.65
CA GLU A 212 3.30 -28.99 7.94
C GLU A 212 2.09 -29.06 8.88
N ALA A 213 1.90 -28.03 9.72
CA ALA A 213 0.75 -27.94 10.62
C ALA A 213 -0.56 -27.52 9.91
N LEU A 214 -0.50 -27.18 8.61
CA LEU A 214 -1.63 -26.79 7.77
C LEU A 214 -1.65 -27.61 6.48
N PRO A 215 -1.78 -28.94 6.54
CA PRO A 215 -1.61 -29.83 5.39
C PRO A 215 -2.60 -29.58 4.25
N GLU A 216 -3.80 -29.06 4.56
CA GLU A 216 -4.86 -28.78 3.57
C GLU A 216 -4.54 -27.58 2.66
N VAL A 217 -3.70 -26.66 3.09
CA VAL A 217 -3.31 -25.46 2.31
C VAL A 217 -1.80 -25.41 2.02
N SER A 218 -1.02 -26.32 2.59
CA SER A 218 0.42 -26.36 2.41
C SER A 218 0.81 -26.88 1.03
N MET A 219 1.59 -26.11 0.28
CA MET A 219 2.18 -26.54 -0.98
C MET A 219 3.12 -27.73 -0.78
N LYS A 220 3.24 -28.59 -1.80
CA LYS A 220 4.13 -29.78 -1.78
C LYS A 220 5.58 -29.39 -1.93
N GLU A 221 5.85 -28.46 -2.82
CA GLU A 221 7.17 -27.93 -3.16
C GLU A 221 7.80 -27.15 -2.00
N THR A 222 9.10 -26.91 -2.08
CA THR A 222 9.83 -26.08 -1.13
C THR A 222 9.57 -24.59 -1.43
N VAL A 223 9.85 -23.70 -0.45
CA VAL A 223 9.78 -22.25 -0.67
C VAL A 223 10.72 -21.83 -1.81
N LYS A 224 11.93 -22.43 -1.90
CA LYS A 224 12.85 -22.15 -2.98
C LYS A 224 12.25 -22.54 -4.34
N ALA A 225 11.71 -23.74 -4.49
CA ALA A 225 11.10 -24.17 -5.74
C ALA A 225 9.89 -23.31 -6.15
N CYS A 226 9.12 -22.81 -5.17
CA CYS A 226 8.06 -21.85 -5.42
C CYS A 226 8.62 -20.51 -5.93
N VAL A 227 9.73 -20.03 -5.34
CA VAL A 227 10.40 -18.82 -5.83
C VAL A 227 10.98 -19.05 -7.23
N ASP A 228 11.61 -20.21 -7.49
CA ASP A 228 12.13 -20.59 -8.83
C ASP A 228 11.05 -20.51 -9.92
N GLU A 229 9.81 -20.92 -9.59
CA GLU A 229 8.68 -20.88 -10.51
C GLU A 229 8.17 -19.45 -10.79
N TYR A 230 8.07 -18.61 -9.75
CA TYR A 230 7.36 -17.32 -9.84
C TYR A 230 8.27 -16.11 -10.01
N PHE A 231 9.60 -16.22 -9.80
CA PHE A 231 10.49 -15.05 -9.72
C PHE A 231 10.42 -14.11 -10.92
N GLU A 232 10.35 -14.66 -12.14
CA GLU A 232 10.24 -13.86 -13.38
C GLU A 232 8.80 -13.51 -13.77
N GLN A 233 7.82 -14.11 -13.09
CA GLN A 233 6.40 -13.98 -13.42
C GLN A 233 5.68 -12.92 -12.58
N VAL A 234 6.29 -12.43 -11.49
CA VAL A 234 5.67 -11.50 -10.56
C VAL A 234 6.48 -10.21 -10.45
N ASP A 235 5.80 -9.13 -10.11
CA ASP A 235 6.43 -7.83 -9.91
C ASP A 235 6.95 -7.68 -8.47
N ALA A 236 6.37 -8.42 -7.52
CA ALA A 236 6.79 -8.39 -6.13
C ALA A 236 6.63 -9.73 -5.43
N ILE A 237 7.53 -10.03 -4.48
CA ILE A 237 7.43 -11.18 -3.56
C ILE A 237 7.45 -10.64 -2.12
N VAL A 238 6.38 -10.93 -1.38
CA VAL A 238 6.25 -10.55 0.02
C VAL A 238 6.32 -11.81 0.89
N PHE A 239 7.38 -11.92 1.66
CA PHE A 239 7.57 -13.01 2.60
C PHE A 239 7.00 -12.63 3.97
N VAL A 240 6.00 -13.39 4.46
CA VAL A 240 5.47 -13.25 5.82
C VAL A 240 6.13 -14.31 6.70
N THR A 241 7.42 -14.10 7.00
CA THR A 241 8.28 -15.04 7.71
C THR A 241 9.59 -14.37 8.18
N ALA A 242 10.56 -15.15 8.69
CA ALA A 242 11.87 -14.62 9.05
C ALA A 242 12.67 -14.17 7.80
N SER A 243 13.30 -12.99 7.87
CA SER A 243 14.08 -12.40 6.76
C SER A 243 15.17 -13.32 6.21
N GLY A 244 15.78 -14.17 7.05
CA GLY A 244 16.77 -15.14 6.62
C GLY A 244 16.23 -16.21 5.68
N ILE A 245 14.94 -16.57 5.78
CA ILE A 245 14.28 -17.49 4.82
C ILE A 245 14.08 -16.75 3.50
N ALA A 246 13.57 -15.53 3.52
CA ALA A 246 13.39 -14.71 2.34
C ALA A 246 14.69 -14.56 1.54
N VAL A 247 15.77 -14.10 2.20
CA VAL A 247 17.08 -13.89 1.56
C VAL A 247 17.62 -15.16 0.91
N ARG A 248 17.60 -16.30 1.64
CA ARG A 248 18.10 -17.58 1.08
C ARG A 248 17.27 -18.09 -0.09
N SER A 249 15.96 -17.79 -0.11
CA SER A 249 15.08 -18.24 -1.19
C SER A 249 15.29 -17.48 -2.50
N VAL A 250 15.70 -16.21 -2.44
CA VAL A 250 15.86 -15.36 -3.62
C VAL A 250 17.32 -15.21 -4.09
N ALA A 251 18.31 -15.55 -3.25
CA ALA A 251 19.71 -15.19 -3.46
C ALA A 251 20.30 -15.63 -4.81
N GLU A 252 19.91 -16.80 -5.32
CA GLU A 252 20.41 -17.35 -6.58
C GLU A 252 19.79 -16.70 -7.82
N HIS A 253 18.65 -16.00 -7.67
CA HIS A 253 17.93 -15.36 -8.77
C HIS A 253 18.32 -13.89 -8.96
N LEU A 254 18.95 -13.27 -7.95
CA LEU A 254 19.27 -11.86 -7.99
C LEU A 254 20.32 -11.56 -9.06
N THR A 255 19.95 -10.71 -10.01
CA THR A 255 20.79 -10.32 -11.15
C THR A 255 21.05 -8.82 -11.18
N HIS A 256 20.01 -8.01 -11.29
CA HIS A 256 20.12 -6.56 -11.35
C HIS A 256 18.84 -5.88 -10.84
N LYS A 257 19.01 -4.81 -10.07
CA LYS A 257 17.91 -4.04 -9.43
C LYS A 257 16.78 -3.57 -10.37
N SER A 258 17.05 -3.50 -11.68
CA SER A 258 16.06 -3.08 -12.70
C SER A 258 15.27 -4.25 -13.29
N LYS A 259 15.64 -5.50 -12.97
CA LYS A 259 14.99 -6.71 -13.50
C LYS A 259 14.39 -7.54 -12.38
N ASP A 260 15.04 -7.53 -11.22
CA ASP A 260 14.61 -8.30 -10.06
C ASP A 260 13.31 -7.73 -9.50
N PRO A 261 12.32 -8.56 -9.14
CA PRO A 261 11.08 -8.10 -8.51
C PRO A 261 11.34 -7.40 -7.17
N ALA A 262 10.36 -6.63 -6.70
CA ALA A 262 10.40 -6.07 -5.36
C ALA A 262 10.38 -7.18 -4.30
N ILE A 263 11.41 -7.30 -3.46
CA ILE A 263 11.45 -8.29 -2.39
C ILE A 263 11.24 -7.60 -1.04
N VAL A 264 10.16 -7.97 -0.38
CA VAL A 264 9.74 -7.41 0.92
C VAL A 264 9.57 -8.55 1.92
N CYS A 265 9.94 -8.32 3.16
CA CYS A 265 9.74 -9.26 4.26
C CYS A 265 8.92 -8.60 5.37
N MET A 266 7.89 -9.30 5.84
CA MET A 266 7.08 -8.90 6.99
C MET A 266 7.20 -9.96 8.08
N ASP A 267 7.36 -9.57 9.34
CA ASP A 267 7.30 -10.52 10.44
C ASP A 267 5.89 -11.06 10.65
N GLU A 268 5.78 -12.26 11.23
CA GLU A 268 4.52 -12.98 11.42
C GLU A 268 3.51 -12.25 12.33
N CYS A 269 3.95 -11.23 13.05
CA CYS A 269 3.11 -10.40 13.93
C CYS A 269 2.73 -9.05 13.30
N SER A 270 3.12 -8.79 12.04
CA SER A 270 2.94 -7.52 11.36
C SER A 270 3.52 -6.31 12.11
N LYS A 271 4.62 -6.48 12.84
CA LYS A 271 5.27 -5.37 13.54
C LYS A 271 6.19 -4.55 12.63
N HIS A 272 6.88 -5.24 11.72
CA HIS A 272 7.84 -4.63 10.81
C HIS A 272 7.63 -5.13 9.38
N VAL A 273 7.76 -4.23 8.42
CA VAL A 273 7.84 -4.53 6.99
C VAL A 273 9.19 -4.03 6.50
N ILE A 274 9.96 -4.92 5.90
CA ILE A 274 11.38 -4.69 5.60
C ILE A 274 11.58 -4.75 4.09
N SER A 275 12.11 -3.68 3.48
CA SER A 275 12.57 -3.66 2.10
C SER A 275 13.89 -4.43 2.01
N LEU A 276 13.92 -5.54 1.26
CA LEU A 276 15.13 -6.39 1.16
C LEU A 276 15.91 -6.14 -0.13
N VAL A 277 15.23 -6.15 -1.29
CA VAL A 277 15.87 -6.03 -2.60
C VAL A 277 15.02 -5.19 -3.54
N SER A 278 15.64 -4.54 -4.52
CA SER A 278 15.01 -3.69 -5.55
C SER A 278 14.24 -2.50 -4.96
N GLY A 279 14.84 -1.81 -3.99
CA GLY A 279 14.23 -0.73 -3.20
C GLY A 279 13.56 0.34 -4.05
N HIS A 280 14.32 1.03 -4.91
CA HIS A 280 13.83 2.09 -5.78
C HIS A 280 13.26 1.54 -7.09
N ALA A 281 14.12 1.01 -7.96
CA ALA A 281 13.76 0.62 -9.31
C ALA A 281 12.66 -0.46 -9.37
N GLY A 282 12.71 -1.46 -8.50
CA GLY A 282 11.67 -2.49 -8.38
C GLY A 282 10.50 -2.08 -7.49
N GLY A 283 10.59 -0.94 -6.77
CA GLY A 283 9.51 -0.42 -5.94
C GLY A 283 9.38 -1.05 -4.55
N ALA A 284 10.38 -1.82 -4.06
CA ALA A 284 10.28 -2.48 -2.75
C ALA A 284 10.16 -1.48 -1.59
N ASN A 285 10.77 -0.29 -1.66
CA ASN A 285 10.63 0.75 -0.63
C ASN A 285 9.19 1.29 -0.58
N ALA A 286 8.63 1.64 -1.73
CA ALA A 286 7.25 2.12 -1.81
C ALA A 286 6.24 1.04 -1.39
N LEU A 287 6.47 -0.22 -1.81
CA LEU A 287 5.65 -1.36 -1.38
C LEU A 287 5.77 -1.58 0.14
N THR A 288 6.97 -1.48 0.70
CA THR A 288 7.22 -1.58 2.15
C THR A 288 6.44 -0.53 2.91
N GLN A 289 6.47 0.73 2.48
CA GLN A 289 5.71 1.81 3.09
C GLN A 289 4.20 1.54 3.01
N MET A 290 3.69 1.21 1.83
CA MET A 290 2.26 0.92 1.61
C MET A 290 1.79 -0.28 2.46
N LEU A 291 2.53 -1.39 2.49
CA LEU A 291 2.20 -2.56 3.30
C LEU A 291 2.26 -2.24 4.80
N ALA A 292 3.23 -1.42 5.22
CA ALA A 292 3.32 -0.97 6.61
C ALA A 292 2.09 -0.13 7.00
N ASP A 293 1.65 0.80 6.15
CA ASP A 293 0.46 1.61 6.38
C ASP A 293 -0.80 0.73 6.45
N VAL A 294 -0.96 -0.19 5.49
CA VAL A 294 -2.09 -1.13 5.41
C VAL A 294 -2.15 -2.05 6.62
N MET A 295 -1.01 -2.55 7.10
CA MET A 295 -0.92 -3.51 8.21
C MET A 295 -0.64 -2.84 9.56
N TRP A 296 -0.45 -1.51 9.59
CA TRP A 296 -0.08 -0.73 10.77
C TRP A 296 1.23 -1.20 11.39
N ALA A 297 2.17 -1.53 10.53
CA ALA A 297 3.50 -1.99 10.89
C ALA A 297 4.50 -0.84 10.84
N THR A 298 5.70 -1.07 11.33
CA THR A 298 6.83 -0.14 11.17
C THR A 298 7.57 -0.47 9.87
N PRO A 299 7.68 0.45 8.91
CA PRO A 299 8.50 0.24 7.71
C PRO A 299 9.99 0.29 8.09
N VAL A 300 10.78 -0.59 7.49
CA VAL A 300 12.24 -0.64 7.62
C VAL A 300 12.85 -0.47 6.24
N ILE A 301 13.26 0.75 5.94
CA ILE A 301 13.88 1.16 4.68
C ILE A 301 15.27 1.70 5.02
N THR A 302 16.30 1.19 4.36
CA THR A 302 17.71 1.50 4.69
C THR A 302 18.46 2.19 3.56
N THR A 303 17.78 2.51 2.46
CA THR A 303 18.39 3.16 1.30
C THR A 303 18.77 4.60 1.65
N ALA A 304 20.00 5.01 1.37
CA ALA A 304 20.55 6.29 1.80
C ALA A 304 19.71 7.49 1.36
N THR A 305 19.22 7.50 0.12
CA THR A 305 18.36 8.58 -0.40
C THR A 305 17.05 8.72 0.37
N ASP A 306 16.43 7.59 0.76
CA ASP A 306 15.20 7.62 1.57
C ASP A 306 15.47 8.08 3.00
N VAL A 307 16.55 7.59 3.62
CA VAL A 307 16.94 7.95 5.00
C VAL A 307 17.26 9.43 5.10
N GLU A 308 17.88 10.02 4.07
CA GLU A 308 18.25 11.44 4.03
C GLU A 308 17.15 12.32 3.40
N GLY A 309 16.05 11.74 2.90
CA GLY A 309 14.97 12.47 2.24
C GLY A 309 15.41 13.18 0.96
N GLN A 310 16.37 12.58 0.22
CA GLN A 310 16.93 13.16 -0.99
C GLN A 310 16.25 12.62 -2.25
N PHE A 311 16.35 13.36 -3.35
CA PHE A 311 15.79 12.98 -4.63
C PHE A 311 16.44 11.70 -5.16
N SER A 312 15.60 10.75 -5.62
CA SER A 312 15.99 9.53 -6.31
C SER A 312 15.51 9.54 -7.76
N ILE A 313 16.44 9.44 -8.70
CA ILE A 313 16.10 9.38 -10.13
C ILE A 313 15.36 8.08 -10.48
N ASP A 314 15.65 6.99 -9.76
CA ASP A 314 15.03 5.68 -9.94
C ASP A 314 13.55 5.73 -9.52
N ASP A 315 13.24 6.37 -8.37
CA ASP A 315 11.86 6.55 -7.91
C ASP A 315 11.09 7.49 -8.82
N TYR A 316 11.72 8.60 -9.21
CA TYR A 316 11.11 9.51 -10.17
C TYR A 316 10.72 8.79 -11.46
N ALA A 317 11.63 7.97 -12.01
CA ALA A 317 11.35 7.20 -13.23
C ALA A 317 10.19 6.21 -13.02
N ARG A 318 10.18 5.49 -11.90
CA ARG A 318 9.11 4.55 -11.56
C ARG A 318 7.75 5.23 -11.37
N GLU A 319 7.70 6.31 -10.61
CA GLU A 319 6.46 7.05 -10.30
C GLU A 319 5.79 7.66 -11.54
N HIS A 320 6.62 8.00 -12.54
CA HIS A 320 6.14 8.60 -13.79
C HIS A 320 6.09 7.60 -14.95
N ASN A 321 6.23 6.29 -14.71
CA ASN A 321 6.26 5.23 -15.74
C ASN A 321 7.29 5.51 -16.85
N LEU A 322 8.53 5.87 -16.44
CA LEU A 322 9.63 6.16 -17.34
C LEU A 322 10.65 5.02 -17.35
N VAL A 323 11.18 4.71 -18.51
CA VAL A 323 12.27 3.73 -18.67
C VAL A 323 13.62 4.45 -18.61
N VAL A 324 14.50 3.99 -17.71
CA VAL A 324 15.87 4.50 -17.58
C VAL A 324 16.74 3.89 -18.68
N THR A 325 17.29 4.71 -19.56
CA THR A 325 18.09 4.23 -20.71
C THR A 325 19.55 3.91 -20.35
N ASP A 326 20.08 4.51 -19.28
CA ASP A 326 21.48 4.35 -18.83
C ASP A 326 21.56 4.32 -17.30
N TRP A 327 21.68 3.12 -16.75
CA TRP A 327 21.77 2.89 -15.32
C TRP A 327 23.08 3.36 -14.68
N ALA A 328 24.17 3.45 -15.48
CA ALA A 328 25.44 3.99 -15.00
C ALA A 328 25.32 5.50 -14.74
N LYS A 329 24.67 6.23 -15.65
CA LYS A 329 24.37 7.66 -15.47
C LYS A 329 23.36 7.89 -14.35
N ALA A 330 22.31 7.07 -14.22
CA ALA A 330 21.36 7.17 -13.12
C ALA A 330 22.07 7.01 -11.76
N LYS A 331 23.00 6.05 -11.64
CA LYS A 331 23.83 5.88 -10.44
C LYS A 331 24.73 7.08 -10.17
N ALA A 332 25.33 7.66 -11.21
CA ALA A 332 26.19 8.85 -11.07
C ALA A 332 25.39 10.07 -10.58
N ILE A 333 24.18 10.28 -11.11
CA ILE A 333 23.25 11.33 -10.65
C ILE A 333 22.91 11.11 -9.17
N SER A 334 22.54 9.90 -8.77
CA SER A 334 22.23 9.59 -7.36
C SER A 334 23.43 9.84 -6.44
N ALA A 335 24.66 9.51 -6.88
CA ALA A 335 25.88 9.79 -6.12
C ALA A 335 26.13 11.30 -5.96
N GLU A 336 25.89 12.10 -7.02
CA GLU A 336 26.03 13.56 -6.95
C GLU A 336 24.96 14.17 -6.02
N VAL A 337 23.72 13.69 -6.09
CA VAL A 337 22.63 14.13 -5.18
C VAL A 337 23.02 13.88 -3.72
N LEU A 338 23.48 12.68 -3.40
CA LEU A 338 23.93 12.33 -2.04
C LEU A 338 25.12 13.17 -1.57
N ALA A 339 26.07 13.46 -2.47
CA ALA A 339 27.27 14.23 -2.12
C ALA A 339 27.00 15.73 -1.95
N THR A 340 26.06 16.31 -2.68
CA THR A 340 25.86 17.76 -2.79
C THR A 340 24.52 18.25 -2.27
N GLY A 341 23.56 17.37 -2.04
CA GLY A 341 22.16 17.73 -1.76
C GLY A 341 21.45 18.40 -2.97
N ALA A 342 21.94 18.18 -4.19
CA ALA A 342 21.36 18.78 -5.41
C ALA A 342 19.89 18.39 -5.56
N LYS A 343 19.04 19.39 -5.82
CA LYS A 343 17.61 19.19 -6.09
C LYS A 343 17.33 19.28 -7.58
N PRO A 344 16.34 18.55 -8.09
CA PRO A 344 15.91 18.69 -9.48
C PRO A 344 15.32 20.08 -9.70
N VAL A 345 15.73 20.72 -10.81
CA VAL A 345 15.19 21.99 -11.26
C VAL A 345 14.64 21.78 -12.67
N TRP A 346 13.35 22.03 -12.86
CA TRP A 346 12.74 22.00 -14.18
C TRP A 346 13.27 23.12 -15.03
N VAL A 347 13.62 22.80 -16.27
CA VAL A 347 13.96 23.81 -17.29
C VAL A 347 12.65 24.33 -17.86
N ASP A 348 12.56 25.64 -18.06
CA ASP A 348 11.35 26.29 -18.57
C ASP A 348 10.99 25.72 -19.96
N GLU A 349 9.69 25.44 -20.20
CA GLU A 349 9.19 24.96 -21.48
C GLU A 349 9.54 25.93 -22.65
N ALA A 350 9.68 27.22 -22.35
CA ALA A 350 10.12 28.22 -23.33
C ALA A 350 11.55 28.00 -23.84
N GLU A 351 12.39 27.25 -23.14
CA GLU A 351 13.74 26.88 -23.55
C GLU A 351 13.81 25.61 -24.40
N VAL A 352 12.66 24.88 -24.53
CA VAL A 352 12.56 23.71 -25.41
C VAL A 352 12.19 24.16 -26.82
N SER A 353 13.01 23.81 -27.81
CA SER A 353 12.74 24.22 -29.19
C SER A 353 11.53 23.46 -29.75
N GLN A 354 10.75 24.15 -30.64
CA GLN A 354 9.60 23.54 -31.33
C GLN A 354 9.97 22.31 -32.17
N GLU A 355 11.23 22.20 -32.62
CA GLU A 355 11.72 21.01 -33.33
C GLU A 355 11.96 19.82 -32.40
N GLU A 356 12.33 20.09 -31.16
CA GLU A 356 12.48 19.02 -30.12
C GLU A 356 11.13 18.42 -29.70
N GLU A 357 10.06 19.21 -29.82
CA GLU A 357 8.69 18.75 -29.54
C GLU A 357 8.04 17.95 -30.68
N LYS A 358 8.78 17.61 -31.73
CA LYS A 358 8.24 16.84 -32.86
C LYS A 358 8.98 15.54 -33.06
N ASN A 359 8.25 14.50 -33.48
CA ASN A 359 8.85 13.25 -33.95
C ASN A 359 9.38 13.42 -35.40
N ALA A 360 10.02 12.38 -35.95
CA ALA A 360 10.54 12.42 -37.34
C ALA A 360 9.45 12.64 -38.41
N CYS A 361 8.19 12.40 -38.09
CA CYS A 361 7.03 12.62 -38.96
C CYS A 361 6.42 14.02 -38.79
N GLY A 362 6.95 14.86 -37.90
CA GLY A 362 6.48 16.21 -37.63
C GLY A 362 5.32 16.34 -36.67
N ASN A 363 4.89 15.24 -36.02
CA ASN A 363 3.82 15.23 -35.03
C ASN A 363 4.35 15.64 -33.67
N ARG A 364 3.52 16.32 -32.89
CA ARG A 364 3.90 16.81 -31.55
C ARG A 364 4.07 15.67 -30.56
N ILE A 365 5.11 15.77 -29.72
CA ILE A 365 5.40 14.87 -28.59
C ILE A 365 5.89 15.70 -27.43
N ASP A 366 5.62 15.22 -26.21
CA ASP A 366 6.08 15.91 -25.00
C ASP A 366 7.59 15.71 -24.79
N VAL A 367 8.26 16.81 -24.45
CA VAL A 367 9.66 16.82 -24.05
C VAL A 367 9.78 17.61 -22.77
N ARG A 368 10.33 17.01 -21.72
CA ARG A 368 10.57 17.68 -20.44
C ARG A 368 12.05 17.60 -20.08
N ARG A 369 12.58 18.63 -19.48
CA ARG A 369 13.99 18.68 -19.07
C ARG A 369 14.12 19.01 -17.60
N LEU A 370 15.01 18.29 -16.89
CA LEU A 370 15.41 18.59 -15.52
C LEU A 370 16.93 18.76 -15.47
N LYS A 371 17.37 19.70 -14.65
CA LYS A 371 18.77 19.84 -14.27
C LYS A 371 18.96 19.35 -12.83
N ILE A 372 19.89 18.44 -12.63
CA ILE A 372 20.23 17.87 -11.32
C ILE A 372 21.74 17.96 -11.13
N GLY A 373 22.19 18.92 -10.32
CA GLY A 373 23.63 19.20 -10.18
C GLY A 373 24.29 19.50 -11.51
N SER A 374 25.27 18.68 -11.91
CA SER A 374 25.98 18.83 -13.19
C SER A 374 25.34 18.07 -14.34
N TYR A 375 24.27 17.29 -14.09
CA TYR A 375 23.58 16.46 -15.09
C TYR A 375 22.33 17.12 -15.64
N GLN A 376 22.00 16.79 -16.89
CA GLN A 376 20.69 17.04 -17.50
C GLN A 376 19.93 15.72 -17.61
N VAL A 377 18.64 15.74 -17.29
CA VAL A 377 17.73 14.62 -17.51
C VAL A 377 16.68 15.07 -18.52
N ILE A 378 16.57 14.35 -19.62
CA ILE A 378 15.56 14.61 -20.66
C ILE A 378 14.52 13.49 -20.65
N VAL A 379 13.24 13.85 -20.53
CA VAL A 379 12.12 12.94 -20.62
C VAL A 379 11.49 13.07 -21.98
N THR A 380 11.66 12.08 -22.83
CA THR A 380 11.15 12.10 -24.22
C THR A 380 11.09 10.69 -24.81
N PRO A 381 10.07 10.35 -25.63
CA PRO A 381 10.04 9.12 -26.41
C PRO A 381 10.92 9.13 -27.66
N ARG A 382 11.51 10.29 -28.02
CA ARG A 382 12.37 10.42 -29.22
C ARG A 382 13.61 9.55 -29.09
N ASP A 383 14.08 9.03 -30.23
CA ASP A 383 15.41 8.45 -30.32
C ASP A 383 16.44 9.57 -30.45
N ILE A 384 17.14 9.84 -29.35
CA ILE A 384 18.18 10.88 -29.28
C ILE A 384 19.50 10.22 -28.85
N LEU A 385 20.61 10.89 -29.18
CA LEU A 385 21.94 10.51 -28.69
C LEU A 385 22.30 11.39 -27.49
N PRO A 386 22.13 10.92 -26.26
CA PRO A 386 22.49 11.68 -25.07
C PRO A 386 23.99 11.88 -24.97
N ASP A 387 24.44 13.07 -24.60
CA ASP A 387 25.84 13.35 -24.27
C ASP A 387 26.29 12.69 -22.95
N GLU A 388 27.55 12.91 -22.56
CA GLU A 388 28.15 12.29 -21.37
C GLU A 388 27.40 12.65 -20.06
N LYS A 389 26.87 13.88 -19.96
CA LYS A 389 26.16 14.39 -18.79
C LYS A 389 24.64 14.45 -18.96
N MET A 390 24.12 13.81 -19.99
CA MET A 390 22.68 13.77 -20.24
C MET A 390 22.15 12.33 -20.05
N LEU A 391 21.13 12.18 -19.20
CA LEU A 391 20.35 10.96 -19.05
C LEU A 391 19.01 11.11 -19.76
N GLN A 392 18.69 10.16 -20.63
CA GLN A 392 17.34 10.08 -21.21
C GLN A 392 16.47 9.13 -20.35
N LEU A 393 15.26 9.59 -20.05
CA LEU A 393 14.17 8.80 -19.54
C LEU A 393 13.09 8.70 -20.61
N VAL A 394 12.65 7.48 -20.92
CA VAL A 394 11.67 7.25 -21.99
C VAL A 394 10.29 6.98 -21.38
N PRO A 395 9.28 7.83 -21.62
CA PRO A 395 7.93 7.61 -21.15
C PRO A 395 7.25 6.47 -21.92
N LEU A 396 6.48 5.64 -21.21
CA LEU A 396 5.59 4.64 -21.79
C LEU A 396 4.32 5.33 -22.31
N CYS A 397 4.34 5.81 -23.54
CA CYS A 397 3.30 6.71 -24.06
C CYS A 397 2.89 6.43 -25.53
N ILE A 398 3.40 5.37 -26.15
CA ILE A 398 3.11 5.02 -27.54
C ILE A 398 2.37 3.68 -27.59
N VAL A 399 1.22 3.66 -28.26
CA VAL A 399 0.51 2.41 -28.60
C VAL A 399 0.78 2.01 -30.04
N ALA A 400 1.02 0.73 -30.27
CA ALA A 400 1.12 0.15 -31.60
C ALA A 400 -0.18 -0.54 -31.98
N GLY A 401 -0.89 -0.02 -32.98
CA GLY A 401 -1.99 -0.71 -33.62
C GLY A 401 -1.45 -1.68 -34.68
N ILE A 402 -1.79 -2.96 -34.55
CA ILE A 402 -1.21 -4.03 -35.38
C ILE A 402 -2.29 -4.79 -36.11
N GLY A 403 -2.12 -4.95 -37.43
CA GLY A 403 -2.84 -5.93 -38.23
C GLY A 403 -1.86 -6.92 -38.84
N CYS A 404 -2.16 -8.22 -38.76
CA CYS A 404 -1.29 -9.26 -39.32
C CYS A 404 -2.09 -10.37 -40.03
N LYS A 405 -1.42 -11.14 -40.89
CA LYS A 405 -2.00 -12.37 -41.46
C LYS A 405 -2.08 -13.45 -40.39
N LYS A 406 -2.98 -14.41 -40.54
CA LYS A 406 -3.10 -15.57 -39.65
C LYS A 406 -1.79 -16.38 -39.66
N GLY A 407 -1.29 -16.72 -38.48
CA GLY A 407 -0.06 -17.51 -38.31
C GLY A 407 1.24 -16.69 -38.52
N THR A 408 1.21 -15.37 -38.39
CA THR A 408 2.40 -14.54 -38.42
C THR A 408 3.22 -14.78 -37.16
N SER A 409 4.54 -15.02 -37.28
CA SER A 409 5.42 -15.24 -36.13
C SER A 409 5.69 -13.95 -35.35
N SER A 410 5.99 -14.10 -34.06
CA SER A 410 6.38 -13.02 -33.15
C SER A 410 7.57 -12.20 -33.70
N ASP A 411 8.60 -12.85 -34.26
CA ASP A 411 9.77 -12.18 -34.86
C ASP A 411 9.40 -11.21 -35.97
N LYS A 412 8.44 -11.58 -36.86
CA LYS A 412 8.00 -10.70 -37.94
C LYS A 412 7.24 -9.48 -37.41
N ILE A 413 6.44 -9.69 -36.37
CA ILE A 413 5.72 -8.61 -35.71
C ILE A 413 6.73 -7.68 -35.03
N GLU A 414 7.70 -8.23 -34.32
CA GLU A 414 8.77 -7.49 -33.67
C GLU A 414 9.53 -6.57 -34.66
N HIS A 415 9.99 -7.13 -35.79
CA HIS A 415 10.68 -6.35 -36.82
C HIS A 415 9.82 -5.23 -37.40
N ALA A 416 8.55 -5.53 -37.70
CA ALA A 416 7.64 -4.51 -38.25
C ALA A 416 7.38 -3.36 -37.25
N VAL A 417 7.27 -3.66 -35.96
CA VAL A 417 7.09 -2.65 -34.92
C VAL A 417 8.38 -1.84 -34.73
N GLN A 418 9.55 -2.49 -34.67
CA GLN A 418 10.85 -1.80 -34.58
C GLN A 418 11.08 -0.84 -35.77
N ASP A 419 10.78 -1.28 -36.99
CA ASP A 419 10.88 -0.44 -38.17
C ASP A 419 9.91 0.75 -38.12
N ALA A 420 8.70 0.55 -37.58
CA ALA A 420 7.74 1.64 -37.40
C ALA A 420 8.24 2.69 -36.40
N PHE A 421 8.80 2.25 -35.28
CA PHE A 421 9.39 3.15 -34.28
C PHE A 421 10.60 3.91 -34.85
N ALA A 422 11.49 3.23 -35.54
CA ALA A 422 12.65 3.84 -36.21
C ALA A 422 12.24 4.91 -37.22
N LYS A 423 11.24 4.63 -38.09
CA LYS A 423 10.69 5.60 -39.05
C LYS A 423 10.08 6.82 -38.38
N ALA A 424 9.44 6.62 -37.23
CA ALA A 424 8.87 7.71 -36.45
C ALA A 424 9.93 8.51 -35.66
N GLY A 425 11.19 8.05 -35.62
CA GLY A 425 12.26 8.64 -34.80
C GLY A 425 11.99 8.48 -33.28
N LEU A 426 11.39 7.35 -32.91
CA LEU A 426 10.98 7.06 -31.55
C LEU A 426 11.73 5.84 -31.01
N ARG A 427 11.94 5.81 -29.71
CA ARG A 427 12.55 4.66 -29.04
C ARG A 427 11.50 3.57 -28.78
N MET A 428 11.90 2.32 -29.02
CA MET A 428 11.03 1.16 -28.84
C MET A 428 10.57 1.00 -27.36
N GLU A 429 11.36 1.47 -26.42
CA GLU A 429 11.04 1.50 -24.99
C GLU A 429 9.82 2.37 -24.66
N ALA A 430 9.36 3.22 -25.58
CA ALA A 430 8.15 4.03 -25.39
C ALA A 430 6.85 3.24 -25.63
N LEU A 431 6.92 1.99 -26.13
CA LEU A 431 5.76 1.14 -26.35
C LEU A 431 5.06 0.82 -25.03
N CYS A 432 3.83 1.29 -24.86
CA CYS A 432 3.02 1.07 -23.64
C CYS A 432 1.94 0.01 -23.84
N ALA A 433 1.48 -0.24 -25.07
CA ALA A 433 0.44 -1.21 -25.37
C ALA A 433 0.41 -1.61 -26.85
N VAL A 434 -0.25 -2.73 -27.11
CA VAL A 434 -0.60 -3.18 -28.47
C VAL A 434 -2.10 -3.24 -28.61
N ALA A 435 -2.62 -2.72 -29.74
CA ALA A 435 -4.04 -2.74 -30.05
C ALA A 435 -4.31 -3.42 -31.39
N SER A 436 -5.42 -4.18 -31.51
CA SER A 436 -5.82 -4.82 -32.75
C SER A 436 -7.33 -5.03 -32.82
N ILE A 437 -7.79 -5.74 -33.85
CA ILE A 437 -9.18 -6.21 -33.96
C ILE A 437 -9.36 -7.52 -33.19
N ASP A 438 -10.57 -7.79 -32.70
CA ASP A 438 -10.96 -8.99 -31.92
C ASP A 438 -10.68 -10.32 -32.66
N LEU A 439 -10.74 -10.33 -33.99
CA LEU A 439 -10.32 -11.46 -34.84
C LEU A 439 -8.85 -11.90 -34.58
N LYS A 440 -8.04 -11.07 -33.93
CA LYS A 440 -6.64 -11.32 -33.58
C LYS A 440 -6.41 -11.67 -32.11
N LYS A 441 -7.49 -11.81 -31.33
CA LYS A 441 -7.41 -12.07 -29.90
C LYS A 441 -6.68 -13.37 -29.55
N GLU A 442 -6.70 -14.35 -30.45
CA GLU A 442 -6.05 -15.67 -30.28
C GLU A 442 -4.85 -15.86 -31.22
N GLU A 443 -4.30 -14.80 -31.81
CA GLU A 443 -3.15 -14.89 -32.73
C GLU A 443 -1.86 -15.12 -31.92
N ALA A 444 -1.35 -16.36 -31.95
CA ALA A 444 -0.24 -16.80 -31.11
C ALA A 444 1.00 -15.90 -31.18
N GLY A 445 1.42 -15.50 -32.40
CA GLY A 445 2.61 -14.66 -32.55
C GLY A 445 2.43 -13.24 -32.01
N LEU A 446 1.18 -12.71 -32.01
CA LEU A 446 0.88 -11.40 -31.45
C LEU A 446 0.88 -11.45 -29.92
N LEU A 447 0.31 -12.51 -29.34
CA LEU A 447 0.32 -12.73 -27.90
C LEU A 447 1.72 -12.97 -27.38
N GLU A 448 2.53 -13.79 -28.06
CA GLU A 448 3.93 -14.03 -27.73
C GLU A 448 4.78 -12.73 -27.79
N PHE A 449 4.55 -11.88 -28.80
CA PHE A 449 5.18 -10.57 -28.87
C PHE A 449 4.84 -9.69 -27.65
N CYS A 450 3.55 -9.61 -27.30
CA CYS A 450 3.09 -8.83 -26.15
C CYS A 450 3.66 -9.35 -24.81
N GLU A 451 3.71 -10.68 -24.65
CA GLU A 451 4.27 -11.33 -23.47
C GLU A 451 5.78 -11.08 -23.36
N THR A 452 6.52 -11.25 -24.43
CA THR A 452 7.97 -10.99 -24.50
C THR A 452 8.30 -9.55 -24.17
N ARG A 453 7.48 -8.60 -24.64
CA ARG A 453 7.66 -7.16 -24.39
C ARG A 453 7.03 -6.70 -23.08
N LYS A 454 6.29 -7.56 -22.40
CA LYS A 454 5.56 -7.25 -21.15
C LYS A 454 4.62 -6.05 -21.32
N VAL A 455 3.95 -5.95 -22.49
CA VAL A 455 2.97 -4.91 -22.78
C VAL A 455 1.58 -5.49 -22.90
N PRO A 456 0.53 -4.77 -22.44
CA PRO A 456 -0.84 -5.22 -22.56
C PRO A 456 -1.28 -5.30 -24.03
N PHE A 457 -2.14 -6.27 -24.31
CA PHE A 457 -2.82 -6.41 -25.61
C PHE A 457 -4.31 -6.13 -25.44
N GLU A 458 -4.83 -5.22 -26.25
CA GLU A 458 -6.26 -4.88 -26.28
C GLU A 458 -6.86 -5.10 -27.66
N ALA A 459 -8.03 -5.73 -27.70
CA ALA A 459 -8.70 -6.11 -28.93
C ALA A 459 -10.10 -5.50 -28.99
N TYR A 460 -10.41 -4.82 -30.09
CA TYR A 460 -11.66 -4.11 -30.32
C TYR A 460 -12.51 -4.79 -31.40
N THR A 461 -13.83 -4.70 -31.29
CA THR A 461 -14.75 -5.17 -32.33
C THR A 461 -14.68 -4.31 -33.59
N ALA A 462 -15.16 -4.84 -34.72
CA ALA A 462 -15.22 -4.09 -35.97
C ALA A 462 -16.09 -2.82 -35.83
N GLU A 463 -17.21 -2.90 -35.08
CA GLU A 463 -18.10 -1.75 -34.85
C GLU A 463 -17.40 -0.66 -34.03
N GLU A 464 -16.66 -1.03 -32.97
CA GLU A 464 -15.89 -0.07 -32.16
C GLU A 464 -14.82 0.64 -32.98
N LEU A 465 -14.09 -0.10 -33.83
CA LEU A 465 -13.09 0.47 -34.71
C LEU A 465 -13.71 1.38 -35.79
N GLN A 466 -14.87 1.02 -36.32
CA GLN A 466 -15.56 1.82 -37.33
C GLN A 466 -16.11 3.13 -36.76
N ALA A 467 -16.46 3.15 -35.49
CA ALA A 467 -16.94 4.33 -34.78
C ALA A 467 -15.84 5.38 -34.52
N VAL A 468 -14.55 5.01 -34.65
CA VAL A 468 -13.43 5.95 -34.44
C VAL A 468 -13.44 7.02 -35.52
N SER A 469 -13.56 8.28 -35.11
CA SER A 469 -13.53 9.45 -35.99
C SER A 469 -12.11 9.74 -36.46
N GLY A 470 -11.97 10.13 -37.72
CA GLY A 470 -10.67 10.52 -38.31
C GLY A 470 -10.51 10.16 -39.80
N THR A 471 -9.38 10.55 -40.38
CA THR A 471 -9.02 10.18 -41.74
C THR A 471 -7.98 9.07 -41.70
N PHE A 472 -8.36 7.88 -42.15
CA PHE A 472 -7.54 6.66 -42.11
C PHE A 472 -7.21 6.15 -43.52
N SER A 473 -6.14 5.38 -43.64
CA SER A 473 -5.70 4.78 -44.91
C SER A 473 -6.62 3.59 -45.27
N ALA A 474 -7.60 3.79 -46.14
CA ALA A 474 -8.55 2.77 -46.53
C ALA A 474 -7.91 1.60 -47.31
N SER A 475 -8.42 0.38 -47.11
CA SER A 475 -8.02 -0.83 -47.81
C SER A 475 -9.24 -1.73 -48.07
N GLU A 476 -9.65 -1.86 -49.35
CA GLU A 476 -10.76 -2.69 -49.76
C GLU A 476 -10.58 -4.16 -49.35
N PHE A 477 -9.35 -4.67 -49.42
CA PHE A 477 -9.04 -6.04 -48.98
C PHE A 477 -9.30 -6.23 -47.48
N VAL A 478 -8.88 -5.26 -46.66
CA VAL A 478 -9.10 -5.33 -45.19
C VAL A 478 -10.61 -5.23 -44.91
N THR A 479 -11.33 -4.34 -45.58
CA THR A 479 -12.78 -4.19 -45.41
C THR A 479 -13.53 -5.49 -45.72
N GLY A 480 -13.15 -6.20 -46.76
CA GLY A 480 -13.77 -7.47 -47.14
C GLY A 480 -13.56 -8.59 -46.14
N VAL A 481 -12.49 -8.56 -45.36
CA VAL A 481 -12.14 -9.61 -44.36
C VAL A 481 -12.58 -9.25 -42.95
N THR A 482 -12.47 -7.98 -42.56
CA THR A 482 -12.63 -7.55 -41.16
C THR A 482 -13.86 -6.66 -40.94
N GLY A 483 -14.50 -6.19 -41.99
CA GLY A 483 -15.60 -5.22 -41.92
C GLY A 483 -15.13 -3.78 -41.66
N VAL A 484 -13.83 -3.55 -41.54
CA VAL A 484 -13.25 -2.21 -41.24
C VAL A 484 -12.20 -1.87 -42.29
N ASP A 485 -12.16 -0.63 -42.76
CA ASP A 485 -11.24 -0.15 -43.79
C ASP A 485 -9.76 -0.11 -43.36
N ASN A 486 -9.52 0.01 -42.05
CA ASN A 486 -8.17 0.05 -41.46
C ASN A 486 -8.17 -0.44 -40.02
N VAL A 487 -7.48 -1.54 -39.72
CA VAL A 487 -7.38 -2.09 -38.37
C VAL A 487 -6.32 -1.35 -37.58
N CYS A 488 -5.07 -1.23 -38.09
CA CYS A 488 -3.94 -0.75 -37.29
C CYS A 488 -4.06 0.73 -36.88
N GLU A 489 -4.47 1.63 -37.80
CA GLU A 489 -4.61 3.05 -37.43
C GLU A 489 -5.77 3.26 -36.46
N ARG A 490 -6.93 2.62 -36.73
CA ARG A 490 -8.12 2.79 -35.88
C ARG A 490 -7.94 2.19 -34.50
N SER A 491 -7.31 1.02 -34.37
CA SER A 491 -7.06 0.41 -33.05
C SER A 491 -6.04 1.21 -32.23
N ALA A 492 -5.01 1.77 -32.86
CA ALA A 492 -4.08 2.65 -32.19
C ALA A 492 -4.75 3.92 -31.65
N VAL A 493 -5.55 4.61 -32.49
CA VAL A 493 -6.28 5.83 -32.12
C VAL A 493 -7.33 5.53 -31.05
N LYS A 494 -8.06 4.42 -31.18
CA LYS A 494 -9.07 3.98 -30.20
C LYS A 494 -8.46 3.80 -28.82
N TYR A 495 -7.37 3.02 -28.74
CA TYR A 495 -6.67 2.81 -27.48
C TYR A 495 -6.17 4.14 -26.88
N ALA A 496 -5.52 4.97 -27.71
CA ALA A 496 -4.97 6.25 -27.25
C ALA A 496 -6.06 7.21 -26.74
N SER A 497 -7.25 7.21 -27.37
CA SER A 497 -8.37 8.06 -26.93
C SER A 497 -9.03 7.57 -25.63
N GLU A 498 -8.98 6.27 -25.33
CA GLU A 498 -9.56 5.69 -24.11
C GLU A 498 -8.65 5.77 -22.90
N HIS A 499 -7.32 5.69 -23.14
CA HIS A 499 -6.33 5.60 -22.06
C HIS A 499 -5.46 6.86 -21.93
N GLY A 500 -5.59 7.81 -22.85
CA GLY A 500 -4.80 9.04 -22.88
C GLY A 500 -5.55 10.29 -22.44
N ALA A 501 -4.79 11.36 -22.24
CA ALA A 501 -5.33 12.69 -21.94
C ALA A 501 -5.82 13.46 -23.17
N ASN A 502 -5.55 12.95 -24.38
CA ASN A 502 -5.84 13.58 -25.68
C ASN A 502 -6.70 12.65 -26.55
N ASP A 503 -7.30 13.20 -27.63
CA ASP A 503 -8.18 12.47 -28.56
C ASP A 503 -7.48 11.38 -29.43
N GLY A 504 -6.27 10.96 -29.08
CA GLY A 504 -5.50 9.93 -29.76
C GLY A 504 -4.86 10.43 -31.06
N GLU A 505 -3.70 11.06 -30.98
CA GLU A 505 -2.98 11.57 -32.18
C GLU A 505 -2.16 10.46 -32.85
N LEU A 506 -2.36 10.25 -34.17
CA LEU A 506 -1.56 9.34 -34.98
C LEU A 506 -0.15 9.93 -35.20
N LEU A 507 0.88 9.28 -34.66
CA LEU A 507 2.28 9.67 -34.86
C LEU A 507 2.88 9.07 -36.12
N LEU A 508 2.43 7.86 -36.50
CA LEU A 508 2.85 7.19 -37.73
C LEU A 508 1.65 6.48 -38.34
N ARG A 509 1.35 6.84 -39.61
CA ARG A 509 0.34 6.15 -40.40
C ARG A 509 0.79 4.74 -40.73
N LYS A 510 -0.18 3.92 -41.18
CA LYS A 510 0.00 2.52 -41.57
C LYS A 510 1.31 2.29 -42.34
N GLN A 511 2.15 1.46 -41.80
CA GLN A 511 3.30 0.85 -42.46
C GLN A 511 2.97 -0.62 -42.72
N ALA A 512 3.32 -1.15 -43.88
CA ALA A 512 3.06 -2.53 -44.25
C ALA A 512 4.38 -3.23 -44.63
N GLN A 513 4.65 -4.36 -43.99
CA GLN A 513 5.84 -5.16 -44.20
C GLN A 513 5.57 -6.65 -43.89
N ASP A 514 5.94 -7.54 -44.78
CA ASP A 514 5.88 -9.02 -44.61
C ASP A 514 4.55 -9.58 -44.10
N GLY A 515 3.45 -8.92 -44.46
CA GLY A 515 2.10 -9.29 -44.05
C GLY A 515 1.67 -8.79 -42.67
N VAL A 516 2.47 -7.90 -42.06
CA VAL A 516 2.15 -7.13 -40.88
C VAL A 516 1.90 -5.67 -41.27
N THR A 517 0.93 -5.04 -40.62
CA THR A 517 0.69 -3.59 -40.73
C THR A 517 0.76 -2.99 -39.33
N VAL A 518 1.51 -1.88 -39.20
CA VAL A 518 1.71 -1.19 -37.93
C VAL A 518 1.37 0.28 -38.09
N ALA A 519 0.68 0.85 -37.15
CA ALA A 519 0.49 2.28 -36.96
C ALA A 519 0.80 2.68 -35.51
N LEU A 520 1.29 3.88 -35.27
CA LEU A 520 1.64 4.36 -33.93
C LEU A 520 0.77 5.55 -33.56
N ALA A 521 0.22 5.55 -32.35
CA ALA A 521 -0.51 6.68 -31.80
C ALA A 521 0.03 7.10 -30.41
N TYR A 522 -0.14 8.37 -30.09
CA TYR A 522 0.32 8.96 -28.84
C TYR A 522 -0.77 8.89 -27.77
N VAL A 523 -0.47 8.23 -26.66
CA VAL A 523 -1.36 8.12 -25.50
C VAL A 523 -1.22 9.35 -24.57
N GLY A 524 -0.07 10.01 -24.62
CA GLY A 524 0.29 11.11 -23.72
C GLY A 524 1.14 10.63 -22.54
N VAL A 525 1.90 11.55 -21.95
CA VAL A 525 2.62 11.30 -20.70
C VAL A 525 1.69 11.62 -19.56
N ALA A 526 1.44 10.67 -18.66
CA ALA A 526 0.63 10.91 -17.48
C ALA A 526 1.18 12.13 -16.71
N SER A 527 0.38 13.18 -16.61
CA SER A 527 0.73 14.36 -15.83
C SER A 527 0.66 13.97 -14.36
N GLY A 528 1.79 13.57 -13.78
CA GLY A 528 1.93 13.56 -12.34
C GLY A 528 1.73 14.99 -11.82
N LYS A 529 0.64 15.19 -11.09
CA LYS A 529 0.42 16.41 -10.29
C LYS A 529 1.31 16.43 -9.09
#